data_18071c8a37d8e93c5d4698eca4f8bbcf
#
_entry.id   18071c8a37d8e93c5d4698eca4f8bbcf
#
_cell.length_a   1.000
_cell.length_b   1.000
_cell.length_c   1.000
_cell.angle_alpha   90.00
_cell.angle_beta   90.00
_cell.angle_gamma   90.00
#
_symmetry.space_group_name_H-M   'P 1'
#
loop_
_entity.id
_entity.type
_entity.pdbx_description
1 polymer ?
#
loop_
_entity_poly.entity_id
_entity_poly.type
_entity_poly.pdbx_seq_one_letter_code
_entity_poly.pdbx_strand_id
1 'polypeptide(L)'
;MIYGIASYKRPECKTIDLLNSLGVENNRIFVALQDENELEKYKAFHKDVNYIVRKADCAAGNRNTLIQRLPKPLVLLDDDLKAFVIRRNGQNFKRMTTAEEVEEELEIAIEEARLNKCEMIGFSATENNMVARARPDFSYDVLLQGSMLIALGDTQFDENWKMVEDYEISLRIIHRNGHTIRANQISAIKPKNGTNEGGLHERYANNELPIWTRWL
;
A
#
# COMPACT_ATOMS: atom_id res chain seq x y z
N MET A 1 6.96 4.29 12.84
CA MET A 1 7.16 3.94 11.39
C MET A 1 7.05 5.15 10.49
N ILE A 2 7.52 5.06 9.23
CA ILE A 2 7.30 6.06 8.17
C ILE A 2 6.23 5.53 7.23
N TYR A 3 5.30 6.39 6.86
CA TYR A 3 4.17 6.08 5.96
C TYR A 3 4.34 6.85 4.66
N GLY A 4 4.41 6.13 3.54
CA GLY A 4 4.50 6.69 2.20
C GLY A 4 3.20 6.43 1.43
N ILE A 5 2.56 7.46 0.93
CA ILE A 5 1.31 7.41 0.18
C ILE A 5 1.58 7.73 -1.28
N ALA A 6 1.27 6.80 -2.17
CA ALA A 6 1.30 7.03 -3.61
C ALA A 6 -0.07 7.61 -4.03
N SER A 7 -0.12 8.87 -4.45
CA SER A 7 -1.38 9.54 -4.78
C SER A 7 -1.36 10.21 -6.16
N TYR A 8 -2.53 10.27 -6.80
CA TYR A 8 -2.71 10.94 -8.09
C TYR A 8 -4.15 11.46 -8.26
N LYS A 9 -4.30 12.76 -8.48
CA LYS A 9 -5.59 13.44 -8.71
C LYS A 9 -6.63 13.20 -7.61
N ARG A 10 -6.19 13.05 -6.35
CA ARG A 10 -7.04 12.86 -5.16
C ARG A 10 -6.55 13.73 -4.00
N PRO A 11 -6.69 15.05 -4.10
CA PRO A 11 -6.14 15.97 -3.09
C PRO A 11 -6.75 15.79 -1.69
N GLU A 12 -7.97 15.26 -1.57
CA GLU A 12 -8.58 14.92 -0.28
C GLU A 12 -7.89 13.77 0.45
N CYS A 13 -7.16 12.92 -0.25
CA CYS A 13 -6.33 11.82 0.25
C CYS A 13 -6.81 11.21 1.60
N LYS A 14 -7.86 10.41 1.56
CA LYS A 14 -8.53 9.83 2.75
C LYS A 14 -7.59 9.04 3.67
N THR A 15 -6.50 8.53 3.13
CA THR A 15 -5.48 7.82 3.91
C THR A 15 -4.76 8.75 4.89
N ILE A 16 -4.56 10.03 4.55
CA ILE A 16 -4.00 11.02 5.50
C ILE A 16 -4.98 11.21 6.67
N ASP A 17 -6.28 11.40 6.38
CA ASP A 17 -7.31 11.54 7.42
C ASP A 17 -7.37 10.30 8.32
N LEU A 18 -7.26 9.10 7.73
CA LEU A 18 -7.19 7.85 8.48
C LEU A 18 -5.99 7.82 9.41
N LEU A 19 -4.78 8.10 8.91
CA LEU A 19 -3.55 8.09 9.72
C LEU A 19 -3.62 9.13 10.86
N ASN A 20 -4.11 10.33 10.57
CA ASN A 20 -4.31 11.37 11.57
C ASN A 20 -5.33 10.95 12.65
N SER A 21 -6.42 10.28 12.24
CA SER A 21 -7.44 9.77 13.18
C SER A 21 -6.92 8.68 14.11
N LEU A 22 -5.85 7.99 13.72
CA LEU A 22 -5.15 6.99 14.53
C LEU A 22 -4.06 7.61 15.42
N GLY A 23 -3.75 8.91 15.27
CA GLY A 23 -2.72 9.60 16.03
C GLY A 23 -1.31 9.51 15.42
N VAL A 24 -1.18 9.18 14.13
CA VAL A 24 0.10 9.24 13.44
C VAL A 24 0.52 10.70 13.25
N GLU A 25 1.72 11.05 13.67
CA GLU A 25 2.27 12.41 13.53
C GLU A 25 2.51 12.76 12.04
N ASN A 26 2.15 13.97 11.63
CA ASN A 26 2.26 14.45 10.25
C ASN A 26 3.70 14.39 9.68
N ASN A 27 4.72 14.56 10.51
CA ASN A 27 6.12 14.46 10.11
C ASN A 27 6.54 13.05 9.68
N ARG A 28 5.73 12.04 9.98
CA ARG A 28 5.90 10.63 9.59
C ARG A 28 5.11 10.25 8.34
N ILE A 29 4.31 11.18 7.78
CA ILE A 29 3.47 10.96 6.60
C ILE A 29 4.10 11.67 5.40
N PHE A 30 4.36 10.92 4.32
CA PHE A 30 4.95 11.39 3.07
C PHE A 30 4.03 11.03 1.91
N VAL A 31 3.71 12.02 1.07
CA VAL A 31 2.84 11.83 -0.10
C VAL A 31 3.67 12.04 -1.37
N ALA A 32 3.75 11.03 -2.22
CA ALA A 32 4.37 11.16 -3.54
C ALA A 32 3.33 11.59 -4.57
N LEU A 33 3.62 12.68 -5.29
CA LEU A 33 2.80 13.29 -6.33
C LEU A 33 3.50 13.23 -7.68
N GLN A 34 2.71 13.19 -8.76
CA GLN A 34 3.23 13.05 -10.12
C GLN A 34 3.69 14.38 -10.73
N ASP A 35 3.17 15.52 -10.28
CA ASP A 35 3.56 16.83 -10.78
C ASP A 35 3.35 17.95 -9.74
N GLU A 36 4.01 19.09 -10.00
CA GLU A 36 3.92 20.29 -9.15
C GLU A 36 2.54 20.97 -9.18
N ASN A 37 1.76 20.77 -10.24
CA ASN A 37 0.44 21.42 -10.35
C ASN A 37 -0.56 20.81 -9.37
N GLU A 38 -0.32 19.58 -8.91
CA GLU A 38 -1.14 18.93 -7.90
C GLU A 38 -0.81 19.42 -6.48
N LEU A 39 0.45 19.78 -6.22
CA LEU A 39 0.95 20.09 -4.88
C LEU A 39 0.11 21.12 -4.14
N GLU A 40 -0.23 22.23 -4.78
CA GLU A 40 -1.04 23.29 -4.15
C GLU A 40 -2.47 22.81 -3.81
N LYS A 41 -3.04 21.93 -4.63
CA LYS A 41 -4.35 21.33 -4.34
C LYS A 41 -4.28 20.43 -3.11
N TYR A 42 -3.23 19.60 -2.99
CA TYR A 42 -3.05 18.73 -1.82
C TYR A 42 -2.76 19.54 -0.55
N LYS A 43 -1.94 20.57 -0.62
CA LYS A 43 -1.66 21.47 0.51
C LYS A 43 -2.89 22.21 1.01
N ALA A 44 -3.87 22.48 0.14
CA ALA A 44 -5.12 23.09 0.55
C ALA A 44 -5.94 22.20 1.51
N PHE A 45 -5.81 20.88 1.43
CA PHE A 45 -6.46 19.91 2.32
C PHE A 45 -5.55 19.48 3.48
N HIS A 46 -4.27 19.23 3.22
CA HIS A 46 -3.33 18.59 4.17
C HIS A 46 -1.99 19.32 4.18
N LYS A 47 -1.95 20.56 4.69
CA LYS A 47 -0.76 21.43 4.65
C LYS A 47 0.43 20.94 5.49
N ASP A 48 0.18 20.13 6.51
CA ASP A 48 1.19 19.80 7.55
C ASP A 48 1.89 18.45 7.31
N VAL A 49 1.61 17.75 6.19
CA VAL A 49 2.32 16.51 5.81
C VAL A 49 3.46 16.80 4.83
N ASN A 50 4.33 15.82 4.62
CA ASN A 50 5.47 15.96 3.73
C ASN A 50 5.10 15.56 2.29
N TYR A 51 5.51 16.35 1.31
CA TYR A 51 5.28 16.06 -0.10
C TYR A 51 6.59 15.81 -0.85
N ILE A 52 6.57 14.81 -1.74
CA ILE A 52 7.66 14.50 -2.64
C ILE A 52 7.11 14.50 -4.06
N VAL A 53 7.58 15.45 -4.87
CA VAL A 53 7.13 15.55 -6.26
C VAL A 53 8.21 14.96 -7.17
N ARG A 54 7.80 14.07 -8.07
CA ARG A 54 8.60 13.54 -9.17
C ARG A 54 7.69 13.32 -10.36
N LYS A 55 8.10 13.77 -11.53
CA LYS A 55 7.34 13.47 -12.74
C LYS A 55 7.26 11.96 -12.96
N ALA A 56 6.09 11.42 -12.78
CA ALA A 56 5.75 10.02 -12.98
C ALA A 56 4.37 9.95 -13.66
N ASP A 57 4.06 8.85 -14.33
CA ASP A 57 2.78 8.68 -15.03
C ASP A 57 2.00 7.44 -14.54
N CYS A 58 2.42 6.86 -13.42
CA CYS A 58 1.82 5.67 -12.83
C CYS A 58 2.08 5.55 -11.33
N ALA A 59 1.31 4.69 -10.66
CA ALA A 59 1.46 4.38 -9.24
C ALA A 59 2.85 3.80 -8.90
N ALA A 60 3.40 2.96 -9.79
CA ALA A 60 4.76 2.41 -9.64
C ALA A 60 5.81 3.51 -9.48
N GLY A 61 5.76 4.58 -10.28
CA GLY A 61 6.70 5.69 -10.19
C GLY A 61 6.61 6.45 -8.86
N ASN A 62 5.40 6.67 -8.35
CA ASN A 62 5.21 7.29 -7.04
C ASN A 62 5.75 6.40 -5.92
N ARG A 63 5.47 5.09 -5.94
CA ARG A 63 6.03 4.13 -4.97
C ARG A 63 7.55 4.07 -5.04
N ASN A 64 8.13 4.04 -6.24
CA ASN A 64 9.59 4.06 -6.43
C ASN A 64 10.22 5.33 -5.84
N THR A 65 9.57 6.48 -6.02
CA THR A 65 10.03 7.75 -5.43
C THR A 65 10.10 7.68 -3.90
N LEU A 66 9.08 7.08 -3.26
CA LEU A 66 9.06 6.86 -1.82
C LEU A 66 10.17 5.88 -1.38
N ILE A 67 10.31 4.75 -2.09
CA ILE A 67 11.34 3.75 -1.80
C ILE A 67 12.74 4.33 -1.89
N GLN A 68 13.02 5.17 -2.89
CA GLN A 68 14.35 5.77 -3.10
C GLN A 68 14.71 6.84 -2.07
N ARG A 69 13.71 7.55 -1.53
CA ARG A 69 13.96 8.75 -0.71
C ARG A 69 13.74 8.56 0.78
N LEU A 70 13.05 7.51 1.18
CA LEU A 70 12.66 7.31 2.58
C LEU A 70 13.38 6.12 3.20
N PRO A 71 13.65 6.17 4.52
CA PRO A 71 14.27 5.07 5.25
C PRO A 71 13.35 3.84 5.30
N LYS A 72 13.95 2.66 5.55
CA LYS A 72 13.25 1.38 5.73
C LYS A 72 13.27 0.98 7.22
N PRO A 73 12.26 0.26 7.68
CA PRO A 73 11.06 -0.19 6.94
C PRO A 73 10.15 0.97 6.55
N LEU A 74 9.58 0.89 5.34
CA LEU A 74 8.68 1.91 4.78
C LEU A 74 7.32 1.31 4.48
N VAL A 75 6.27 1.83 5.14
CA VAL A 75 4.88 1.44 4.87
C VAL A 75 4.37 2.20 3.65
N LEU A 76 4.07 1.48 2.56
CA LEU A 76 3.51 2.02 1.33
C LEU A 76 1.99 1.83 1.32
N LEU A 77 1.24 2.89 1.11
CA LEU A 77 -0.22 2.92 1.16
C LEU A 77 -0.83 3.51 -0.12
N ASP A 78 -2.02 3.04 -0.50
CA ASP A 78 -2.90 3.74 -1.43
C ASP A 78 -3.53 4.96 -0.74
N ASP A 79 -4.05 5.92 -1.52
CA ASP A 79 -4.57 7.21 -1.04
C ASP A 79 -6.04 7.19 -0.59
N ASP A 80 -6.72 6.04 -0.71
CA ASP A 80 -8.17 5.92 -0.49
C ASP A 80 -8.56 4.94 0.62
N LEU A 81 -7.65 4.64 1.55
CA LEU A 81 -7.91 3.75 2.67
C LEU A 81 -8.96 4.30 3.63
N LYS A 82 -9.81 3.41 4.16
CA LYS A 82 -10.90 3.73 5.08
C LYS A 82 -10.67 3.25 6.51
N ALA A 83 -9.93 2.15 6.65
CA ALA A 83 -9.66 1.54 7.95
C ALA A 83 -8.51 0.55 7.87
N PHE A 84 -7.85 0.34 8.99
CA PHE A 84 -7.10 -0.87 9.27
C PHE A 84 -7.95 -1.76 10.18
N VAL A 85 -7.98 -3.05 9.89
CA VAL A 85 -8.71 -4.04 10.68
C VAL A 85 -7.80 -5.21 11.00
N ILE A 86 -7.97 -5.76 12.19
CA ILE A 86 -7.20 -6.90 12.69
C ILE A 86 -8.11 -8.07 13.03
N ARG A 87 -7.63 -9.29 12.80
CA ARG A 87 -8.24 -10.54 13.23
C ARG A 87 -7.22 -11.35 14.05
N ARG A 88 -7.58 -11.68 15.27
CA ARG A 88 -6.75 -12.52 16.16
C ARG A 88 -7.51 -13.80 16.54
N ASN A 89 -6.80 -14.92 16.60
CA ASN A 89 -7.30 -16.19 17.17
C ASN A 89 -8.65 -16.66 16.62
N GLY A 90 -8.86 -16.57 15.29
CA GLY A 90 -10.11 -17.00 14.65
C GLY A 90 -11.33 -16.12 14.92
N GLN A 91 -11.17 -15.00 15.62
CA GLN A 91 -12.23 -14.02 15.83
C GLN A 91 -12.60 -13.27 14.55
N ASN A 92 -13.64 -12.45 14.60
CA ASN A 92 -13.99 -11.54 13.53
C ASN A 92 -13.02 -10.36 13.47
N PHE A 93 -12.91 -9.72 12.31
CA PHE A 93 -12.16 -8.50 12.17
C PHE A 93 -12.68 -7.42 13.13
N LYS A 94 -11.74 -6.75 13.80
CA LYS A 94 -11.96 -5.58 14.63
C LYS A 94 -11.22 -4.40 14.01
N ARG A 95 -11.85 -3.22 13.98
CA ARG A 95 -11.21 -1.98 13.54
C ARG A 95 -10.15 -1.55 14.54
N MET A 96 -8.98 -1.20 14.03
CA MET A 96 -7.89 -0.60 14.82
C MET A 96 -8.16 0.88 15.01
N THR A 97 -7.83 1.42 16.16
CA THR A 97 -8.20 2.78 16.58
C THR A 97 -7.02 3.66 16.95
N THR A 98 -5.83 3.10 17.10
CA THR A 98 -4.61 3.85 17.40
C THR A 98 -3.44 3.46 16.51
N ALA A 99 -2.46 4.35 16.40
CA ALA A 99 -1.24 4.11 15.65
C ALA A 99 -0.44 2.96 16.27
N GLU A 100 -0.41 2.88 17.60
CA GLU A 100 0.29 1.83 18.34
C GLU A 100 -0.26 0.44 17.98
N GLU A 101 -1.59 0.26 17.96
CA GLU A 101 -2.22 -1.01 17.56
C GLU A 101 -1.78 -1.42 16.15
N VAL A 102 -1.73 -0.46 15.21
CA VAL A 102 -1.31 -0.73 13.84
C VAL A 102 0.18 -1.10 13.80
N GLU A 103 1.03 -0.31 14.45
CA GLU A 103 2.48 -0.47 14.40
C GLU A 103 2.95 -1.77 15.08
N GLU A 104 2.31 -2.20 16.17
CA GLU A 104 2.59 -3.51 16.79
C GLU A 104 2.39 -4.67 15.78
N GLU A 105 1.31 -4.67 15.02
CA GLU A 105 1.05 -5.72 14.03
C GLU A 105 1.97 -5.62 12.81
N LEU A 106 2.37 -4.39 12.43
CA LEU A 106 3.34 -4.20 11.36
C LEU A 106 4.74 -4.70 11.76
N GLU A 107 5.15 -4.50 13.02
CA GLU A 107 6.44 -5.02 13.51
C GLU A 107 6.47 -6.57 13.48
N ILE A 108 5.38 -7.24 13.88
CA ILE A 108 5.26 -8.71 13.76
C ILE A 108 5.45 -9.14 12.30
N ALA A 109 4.82 -8.44 11.37
CA ALA A 109 4.96 -8.74 9.95
C ALA A 109 6.38 -8.48 9.42
N ILE A 110 7.04 -7.41 9.89
CA ILE A 110 8.42 -7.08 9.55
C ILE A 110 9.39 -8.15 10.07
N GLU A 111 9.20 -8.63 11.29
CA GLU A 111 10.04 -9.69 11.85
C GLU A 111 9.90 -10.99 11.05
N GLU A 112 8.67 -11.38 10.70
CA GLU A 112 8.44 -12.54 9.84
C GLU A 112 9.14 -12.40 8.48
N ALA A 113 9.06 -11.22 7.86
CA ALA A 113 9.73 -10.94 6.59
C ALA A 113 11.26 -11.00 6.71
N ARG A 114 11.83 -10.47 7.81
CA ARG A 114 13.27 -10.51 8.07
C ARG A 114 13.78 -11.95 8.28
N LEU A 115 13.05 -12.76 9.04
CA LEU A 115 13.38 -14.17 9.25
C LEU A 115 13.43 -14.94 7.94
N ASN A 116 12.56 -14.60 7.01
CA ASN A 116 12.46 -15.21 5.69
C ASN A 116 13.24 -14.44 4.60
N LYS A 117 14.01 -13.42 4.94
CA LYS A 117 14.82 -12.61 4.01
C LYS A 117 14.00 -11.98 2.86
N CYS A 118 12.74 -11.67 3.12
CA CYS A 118 11.88 -10.98 2.17
C CYS A 118 12.19 -9.49 2.15
N GLU A 119 12.25 -8.91 0.95
CA GLU A 119 12.47 -7.47 0.74
C GLU A 119 11.17 -6.65 0.75
N MET A 120 10.03 -7.33 0.61
CA MET A 120 8.71 -6.72 0.61
C MET A 120 7.68 -7.67 1.18
N ILE A 121 6.79 -7.15 2.01
CA ILE A 121 5.65 -7.89 2.56
C ILE A 121 4.36 -7.17 2.18
N GLY A 122 3.33 -7.95 1.85
CA GLY A 122 1.99 -7.44 1.58
C GLY A 122 1.01 -7.77 2.71
N PHE A 123 -0.17 -7.22 2.59
CA PHE A 123 -1.24 -7.39 3.55
C PHE A 123 -2.53 -7.81 2.86
N SER A 124 -3.44 -8.40 3.63
CA SER A 124 -4.78 -8.70 3.14
C SER A 124 -5.56 -7.41 2.86
N ALA A 125 -6.43 -7.42 1.86
CA ALA A 125 -7.32 -6.31 1.54
C ALA A 125 -8.79 -6.69 1.72
N THR A 126 -9.08 -7.65 2.62
CA THR A 126 -10.45 -8.13 2.86
C THR A 126 -10.83 -7.99 4.33
N GLU A 127 -12.06 -7.58 4.57
CA GLU A 127 -12.75 -7.65 5.87
C GLU A 127 -13.75 -8.83 5.94
N ASN A 128 -13.75 -9.69 4.91
CA ASN A 128 -14.63 -10.85 4.89
C ASN A 128 -14.10 -11.93 5.85
N ASN A 129 -14.80 -12.10 6.98
CA ASN A 129 -14.43 -13.03 8.02
C ASN A 129 -14.38 -14.50 7.56
N MET A 130 -15.22 -14.91 6.61
CA MET A 130 -15.20 -16.29 6.08
C MET A 130 -13.91 -16.57 5.30
N VAL A 131 -13.52 -15.63 4.43
CA VAL A 131 -12.28 -15.71 3.65
C VAL A 131 -11.06 -15.67 4.57
N ALA A 132 -11.07 -14.79 5.56
CA ALA A 132 -9.97 -14.62 6.48
C ALA A 132 -9.76 -15.82 7.40
N ARG A 133 -10.84 -16.45 7.90
CA ARG A 133 -10.76 -17.64 8.77
C ARG A 133 -10.14 -18.85 8.09
N ALA A 134 -10.25 -18.95 6.77
CA ALA A 134 -9.67 -20.03 5.98
C ALA A 134 -8.16 -19.84 5.71
N ARG A 135 -7.57 -18.71 6.11
CA ARG A 135 -6.16 -18.39 5.84
C ARG A 135 -5.32 -18.47 7.12
N PRO A 136 -4.06 -18.94 7.03
CA PRO A 136 -3.09 -18.82 8.12
C PRO A 136 -2.75 -17.34 8.36
N ASP A 137 -2.08 -17.02 9.46
CA ASP A 137 -1.67 -15.65 9.77
C ASP A 137 -0.71 -15.09 8.71
N PHE A 138 0.16 -15.93 8.15
CA PHE A 138 1.01 -15.60 7.01
C PHE A 138 0.79 -16.57 5.84
N SER A 139 0.80 -16.04 4.63
CA SER A 139 0.82 -16.83 3.39
C SER A 139 2.09 -16.52 2.62
N TYR A 140 2.70 -17.56 2.05
CA TYR A 140 3.92 -17.48 1.26
C TYR A 140 3.59 -17.74 -0.22
N ASP A 141 4.47 -17.31 -1.12
CA ASP A 141 4.36 -17.53 -2.57
C ASP A 141 3.03 -17.03 -3.16
N VAL A 142 2.60 -15.86 -2.70
CA VAL A 142 1.35 -15.23 -3.09
C VAL A 142 1.59 -13.90 -3.79
N LEU A 143 0.67 -13.52 -4.67
CA LEU A 143 0.67 -12.18 -5.23
C LEU A 143 0.30 -11.17 -4.12
N LEU A 144 1.12 -10.15 -3.98
CA LEU A 144 0.88 -9.05 -3.06
C LEU A 144 -0.15 -8.08 -3.65
N GLN A 145 -0.88 -7.39 -2.80
CA GLN A 145 -1.86 -6.38 -3.21
C GLN A 145 -1.34 -4.99 -2.85
N GLY A 146 -1.36 -4.08 -3.81
CA GLY A 146 -0.75 -2.76 -3.71
C GLY A 146 -1.39 -1.81 -2.70
N SER A 147 -2.56 -2.13 -2.14
CA SER A 147 -3.25 -1.24 -1.19
C SER A 147 -2.43 -0.94 0.07
N MET A 148 -1.65 -1.93 0.52
CA MET A 148 -0.73 -1.79 1.65
C MET A 148 0.44 -2.76 1.47
N LEU A 149 1.65 -2.24 1.50
CA LEU A 149 2.90 -2.98 1.40
C LEU A 149 3.89 -2.43 2.44
N ILE A 150 4.88 -3.21 2.83
CA ILE A 150 6.07 -2.69 3.52
C ILE A 150 7.29 -3.03 2.69
N ALA A 151 8.04 -2.01 2.31
CA ALA A 151 9.35 -2.16 1.70
C ALA A 151 10.43 -2.27 2.80
N LEU A 152 11.19 -3.35 2.79
CA LEU A 152 12.32 -3.62 3.68
C LEU A 152 13.67 -3.42 2.98
N GLY A 153 13.66 -3.46 1.65
CA GLY A 153 14.80 -3.23 0.77
C GLY A 153 14.49 -2.14 -0.27
N ASP A 154 15.38 -2.04 -1.26
CA ASP A 154 15.31 -1.03 -2.32
C ASP A 154 14.72 -1.58 -3.64
N THR A 155 14.07 -2.73 -3.59
CA THR A 155 13.40 -3.31 -4.76
C THR A 155 12.31 -2.38 -5.27
N GLN A 156 12.41 -1.99 -6.55
CA GLN A 156 11.53 -1.05 -7.20
C GLN A 156 10.54 -1.76 -8.12
N PHE A 157 9.39 -1.12 -8.30
CA PHE A 157 8.38 -1.51 -9.28
C PHE A 157 8.88 -1.20 -10.69
N ASP A 158 8.46 -1.99 -11.68
CA ASP A 158 8.68 -1.65 -13.08
C ASP A 158 7.64 -0.62 -13.54
N GLU A 159 8.10 0.60 -13.84
CA GLU A 159 7.25 1.74 -14.23
C GLU A 159 6.61 1.56 -15.62
N ASN A 160 7.00 0.55 -16.38
CA ASN A 160 6.32 0.20 -17.64
C ASN A 160 4.94 -0.43 -17.39
N TRP A 161 4.72 -1.05 -16.24
CA TRP A 161 3.43 -1.59 -15.83
C TRP A 161 2.54 -0.48 -15.24
N LYS A 162 1.54 -0.05 -16.02
CA LYS A 162 0.64 1.04 -15.62
C LYS A 162 -0.50 0.60 -14.71
N MET A 163 -0.76 -0.70 -14.67
CA MET A 163 -1.68 -1.39 -13.78
C MET A 163 -1.03 -2.71 -13.36
N VAL A 164 -1.50 -3.33 -12.32
CA VAL A 164 -1.03 -4.63 -11.80
C VAL A 164 0.49 -4.70 -11.52
N GLU A 165 1.10 -3.57 -11.27
CA GLU A 165 2.51 -3.43 -10.91
C GLU A 165 2.86 -4.17 -9.61
N ASP A 166 1.87 -4.34 -8.75
CA ASP A 166 1.95 -5.13 -7.52
C ASP A 166 2.06 -6.64 -7.80
N TYR A 167 1.40 -7.12 -8.83
CA TYR A 167 1.52 -8.52 -9.28
C TYR A 167 2.85 -8.77 -9.98
N GLU A 168 3.28 -7.86 -10.85
CA GLU A 168 4.60 -7.96 -11.52
C GLU A 168 5.74 -8.02 -10.49
N ILE A 169 5.79 -7.09 -9.54
CA ILE A 169 6.84 -7.09 -8.52
C ILE A 169 6.79 -8.36 -7.66
N SER A 170 5.59 -8.87 -7.36
CA SER A 170 5.43 -10.12 -6.61
C SER A 170 6.07 -11.30 -7.35
N LEU A 171 5.77 -11.47 -8.63
CA LEU A 171 6.34 -12.54 -9.46
C LEU A 171 7.85 -12.41 -9.59
N ARG A 172 8.36 -11.20 -9.75
CA ARG A 172 9.80 -10.92 -9.83
C ARG A 172 10.54 -11.22 -8.52
N ILE A 173 9.92 -10.91 -7.37
CA ILE A 173 10.49 -11.26 -6.05
C ILE A 173 10.47 -12.78 -5.87
N ILE A 174 9.38 -13.47 -6.19
CA ILE A 174 9.29 -14.94 -6.11
C ILE A 174 10.38 -15.57 -6.99
N HIS A 175 10.54 -15.11 -8.22
CA HIS A 175 11.55 -15.64 -9.14
C HIS A 175 12.98 -15.41 -8.63
N ARG A 176 13.27 -14.26 -8.02
CA ARG A 176 14.62 -13.90 -7.54
C ARG A 176 14.94 -14.48 -6.17
N ASN A 177 14.02 -14.41 -5.22
CA ASN A 177 14.26 -14.70 -3.81
C ASN A 177 13.57 -15.99 -3.34
N GLY A 178 12.77 -16.60 -4.19
CA GLY A 178 12.06 -17.85 -3.92
C GLY A 178 10.63 -17.64 -3.36
N HIS A 179 10.33 -16.53 -2.69
CA HIS A 179 8.99 -16.33 -2.12
C HIS A 179 8.66 -14.86 -1.80
N THR A 180 7.37 -14.60 -1.68
CA THR A 180 6.77 -13.40 -1.08
C THR A 180 6.04 -13.78 0.21
N ILE A 181 5.76 -12.81 1.05
CA ILE A 181 4.97 -13.00 2.29
C ILE A 181 3.81 -12.03 2.30
N ARG A 182 2.64 -12.52 2.71
CA ARG A 182 1.47 -11.70 3.01
C ARG A 182 0.96 -11.99 4.42
N ALA A 183 0.87 -10.95 5.26
CA ALA A 183 0.20 -11.00 6.54
C ALA A 183 -1.31 -10.96 6.33
N ASN A 184 -2.04 -11.97 6.85
CA ASN A 184 -3.47 -12.11 6.66
C ASN A 184 -4.30 -11.69 7.88
N GLN A 185 -3.68 -11.50 9.04
CA GLN A 185 -4.34 -11.06 10.25
C GLN A 185 -4.68 -9.57 10.26
N ILE A 186 -3.94 -8.76 9.51
CA ILE A 186 -4.22 -7.33 9.33
C ILE A 186 -4.64 -7.03 7.89
N SER A 187 -5.61 -6.16 7.71
CA SER A 187 -6.10 -5.74 6.39
C SER A 187 -6.26 -4.23 6.31
N ALA A 188 -5.85 -3.65 5.18
CA ALA A 188 -6.14 -2.27 4.81
C ALA A 188 -7.40 -2.24 3.93
N ILE A 189 -8.45 -1.60 4.41
CA ILE A 189 -9.76 -1.56 3.78
C ILE A 189 -9.89 -0.32 2.93
N LYS A 190 -10.26 -0.51 1.66
CA LYS A 190 -10.50 0.56 0.69
C LYS A 190 -11.80 0.35 -0.09
N PRO A 191 -12.29 1.36 -0.82
CA PRO A 191 -13.38 1.19 -1.77
C PRO A 191 -13.02 0.14 -2.84
N LYS A 192 -14.05 -0.38 -3.53
CA LYS A 192 -13.84 -1.26 -4.68
C LYS A 192 -13.04 -0.51 -5.76
N ASN A 193 -12.08 -1.18 -6.37
CA ASN A 193 -11.27 -0.60 -7.45
C ASN A 193 -12.15 -0.01 -8.57
N GLY A 194 -11.75 1.16 -9.08
CA GLY A 194 -12.43 1.85 -10.16
C GLY A 194 -13.74 2.58 -9.76
N THR A 195 -14.11 2.60 -8.47
CA THR A 195 -15.33 3.30 -8.01
C THR A 195 -15.09 4.76 -7.59
N ASN A 196 -13.84 5.15 -7.33
CA ASN A 196 -13.46 6.51 -6.96
C ASN A 196 -12.88 7.25 -8.16
N GLU A 197 -13.18 8.53 -8.29
CA GLU A 197 -12.52 9.42 -9.26
C GLU A 197 -11.03 9.56 -8.95
N GLY A 198 -10.21 9.88 -9.97
CA GLY A 198 -8.76 9.98 -9.86
C GLY A 198 -8.04 8.62 -9.85
N GLY A 199 -6.75 8.62 -9.58
CA GLY A 199 -5.93 7.40 -9.62
C GLY A 199 -6.02 6.66 -10.95
N LEU A 200 -6.34 5.37 -10.91
CA LEU A 200 -6.50 4.51 -12.11
C LEU A 200 -7.94 4.47 -12.64
N HIS A 201 -8.85 5.34 -12.18
CA HIS A 201 -10.27 5.31 -12.57
C HIS A 201 -10.47 5.31 -14.10
N GLU A 202 -9.80 6.22 -14.81
CA GLU A 202 -9.90 6.32 -16.29
C GLU A 202 -9.46 5.02 -16.99
N ARG A 203 -8.39 4.36 -16.50
CA ARG A 203 -7.90 3.09 -17.05
C ARG A 203 -8.87 1.94 -16.84
N TYR A 204 -9.54 1.89 -15.66
CA TYR A 204 -10.61 0.93 -15.40
C TYR A 204 -11.83 1.20 -16.28
N ALA A 205 -12.22 2.46 -16.44
CA ALA A 205 -13.33 2.86 -17.31
C ALA A 205 -13.06 2.49 -18.79
N ASN A 206 -11.82 2.61 -19.25
CA ASN A 206 -11.38 2.22 -20.59
C ASN A 206 -11.15 0.70 -20.75
N ASN A 207 -11.43 -0.10 -19.72
CA ASN A 207 -11.26 -1.56 -19.72
C ASN A 207 -9.82 -2.00 -20.09
N GLU A 208 -8.81 -1.29 -19.59
CA GLU A 208 -7.39 -1.58 -19.85
C GLU A 208 -6.86 -2.80 -19.07
N LEU A 209 -7.50 -3.19 -17.96
CA LEU A 209 -7.03 -4.28 -17.09
C LEU A 209 -6.74 -5.60 -17.84
N PRO A 210 -7.59 -6.09 -18.77
CA PRO A 210 -7.31 -7.31 -19.53
C PRO A 210 -6.07 -7.22 -20.40
N ILE A 211 -5.66 -6.01 -20.80
CA ILE A 211 -4.44 -5.81 -21.60
C ILE A 211 -3.22 -6.11 -20.73
N TRP A 212 -3.20 -5.59 -19.51
CA TRP A 212 -2.07 -5.74 -18.60
C TRP A 212 -1.95 -7.14 -18.01
N THR A 213 -3.07 -7.82 -17.74
CA THR A 213 -3.06 -9.16 -17.16
C THR A 213 -2.68 -10.27 -18.14
N ARG A 214 -2.64 -10.01 -19.44
CA ARG A 214 -2.21 -11.01 -20.45
C ARG A 214 -0.71 -11.34 -20.41
N TRP A 215 0.08 -10.51 -19.76
CA TRP A 215 1.54 -10.61 -19.73
C TRP A 215 2.09 -11.13 -18.40
N LEU A 216 1.23 -11.31 -17.40
CA LEU A 216 1.53 -11.96 -16.12
C LEU A 216 1.38 -13.49 -16.24
#